data_f29911f68cb19d34eba20a64395dcb1e
#
_entry.id   f29911f68cb19d34eba20a64395dcb1e
#
_cell.length_a   1.000
_cell.length_b   1.000
_cell.length_c   1.000
_cell.angle_alpha   90.00
_cell.angle_beta   90.00
_cell.angle_gamma   90.00
#
_symmetry.space_group_name_H-M   'P 1'
#
loop_
_entity.id
_entity.type
_entity.pdbx_description
1 polymer ?
#
loop_
_entity_poly.entity_id
_entity_poly.type
_entity_poly.pdbx_seq_one_letter_code
_entity_poly.pdbx_strand_id
1 'polypeptide(L)'
;MSADLIDRGRRVLRMEREALEEVERRLDQSFADAVDLLAVCDGRVIVAGVGKSGLVGRKIAATFTSTGTPATFLHPVESLHGDLGIVGPSDVAILLSKSGETEELFPLLQ
;
A
#
# COMPACT_ATOMS: atom_id res chain seq x y z
N MET A 1 37.46 -6.00 9.65
CA MET A 1 36.21 -6.53 10.22
C MET A 1 35.14 -5.46 10.31
N SER A 2 35.37 -4.39 11.09
CA SER A 2 34.38 -3.30 11.21
C SER A 2 34.13 -2.58 9.88
N ALA A 3 35.18 -2.32 9.09
CA ALA A 3 35.05 -1.65 7.81
C ALA A 3 34.20 -2.48 6.82
N ASP A 4 34.31 -3.80 6.86
CA ASP A 4 33.53 -4.68 6.01
C ASP A 4 32.04 -4.61 6.37
N LEU A 5 31.70 -4.58 7.66
CA LEU A 5 30.32 -4.45 8.10
C LEU A 5 29.73 -3.10 7.75
N ILE A 6 30.52 -2.03 7.87
CA ILE A 6 30.11 -0.69 7.48
C ILE A 6 29.82 -0.63 5.98
N ASP A 7 30.72 -1.23 5.17
CA ASP A 7 30.55 -1.26 3.72
C ASP A 7 29.29 -2.04 3.31
N ARG A 8 28.99 -3.14 4.01
CA ARG A 8 27.78 -3.90 3.77
C ARG A 8 26.54 -3.07 4.07
N GLY A 9 26.56 -2.32 5.18
CA GLY A 9 25.47 -1.43 5.53
C GLY A 9 25.26 -0.35 4.47
N ARG A 10 26.35 0.27 4.03
CA ARG A 10 26.30 1.28 2.96
C ARG A 10 25.75 0.71 1.66
N ARG A 11 26.11 -0.53 1.34
CA ARG A 11 25.62 -1.20 0.13
C ARG A 11 24.09 -1.35 0.17
N VAL A 12 23.54 -1.76 1.31
CA VAL A 12 22.09 -1.89 1.46
C VAL A 12 21.40 -0.54 1.25
N LEU A 13 21.91 0.51 1.89
CA LEU A 13 21.36 1.85 1.74
C LEU A 13 21.42 2.33 0.29
N ARG A 14 22.53 2.03 -0.40
CA ARG A 14 22.68 2.39 -1.82
C ARG A 14 21.65 1.68 -2.69
N MET A 15 21.44 0.38 -2.44
CA MET A 15 20.45 -0.39 -3.17
C MET A 15 19.04 0.18 -2.97
N GLU A 16 18.71 0.56 -1.74
CA GLU A 16 17.42 1.17 -1.44
C GLU A 16 17.28 2.54 -2.11
N ARG A 17 18.35 3.34 -2.10
CA ARG A 17 18.35 4.64 -2.75
C ARG A 17 18.13 4.51 -4.25
N GLU A 18 18.82 3.56 -4.89
CA GLU A 18 18.66 3.30 -6.32
C GLU A 18 17.24 2.83 -6.66
N ALA A 19 16.64 2.02 -5.78
CA ALA A 19 15.27 1.59 -5.95
C ALA A 19 14.30 2.77 -5.88
N LEU A 20 14.52 3.71 -4.96
CA LEU A 20 13.70 4.93 -4.87
C LEU A 20 13.85 5.80 -6.11
N GLU A 21 15.06 5.92 -6.65
CA GLU A 21 15.28 6.67 -7.89
C GLU A 21 14.49 6.06 -9.05
N GLU A 22 14.44 4.73 -9.12
CA GLU A 22 13.68 4.04 -10.14
C GLU A 22 12.18 4.28 -9.99
N VAL A 23 11.66 4.24 -8.77
CA VAL A 23 10.25 4.56 -8.50
C VAL A 23 9.94 5.99 -8.91
N GLU A 24 10.82 6.94 -8.56
CA GLU A 24 10.65 8.34 -8.92
C GLU A 24 10.52 8.51 -10.44
N ARG A 25 11.35 7.82 -11.22
CA ARG A 25 11.27 7.91 -12.68
C ARG A 25 9.99 7.33 -13.26
N ARG A 26 9.35 6.41 -12.54
CA ARG A 26 8.13 5.74 -13.01
C ARG A 26 6.85 6.47 -12.62
N LEU A 27 6.94 7.49 -11.77
CA LEU A 27 5.75 8.26 -11.42
C LEU A 27 5.25 9.01 -12.65
N ASP A 28 3.98 8.86 -12.93
CA ASP A 28 3.36 9.43 -14.13
C ASP A 28 1.95 9.91 -13.82
N GLN A 29 1.13 10.10 -14.83
CA GLN A 29 -0.23 10.58 -14.67
C GLN A 29 -1.08 9.66 -13.80
N SER A 30 -0.82 8.35 -13.81
CA SER A 30 -1.59 7.43 -12.94
C SER A 30 -1.42 7.76 -11.46
N PHE A 31 -0.24 8.22 -11.05
CA PHE A 31 -0.04 8.65 -9.67
C PHE A 31 -0.89 9.88 -9.35
N ALA A 32 -0.90 10.87 -10.25
CA ALA A 32 -1.70 12.07 -10.07
C ALA A 32 -3.20 11.73 -10.01
N ASP A 33 -3.66 10.83 -10.88
CA ASP A 33 -5.04 10.39 -10.91
C ASP A 33 -5.42 9.70 -9.59
N ALA A 34 -4.54 8.89 -9.04
CA ALA A 34 -4.76 8.22 -7.75
C ALA A 34 -4.88 9.24 -6.61
N VAL A 35 -4.00 10.24 -6.58
CA VAL A 35 -4.05 11.30 -5.58
C VAL A 35 -5.38 12.07 -5.68
N ASP A 36 -5.81 12.42 -6.89
CA ASP A 36 -7.07 13.12 -7.11
C ASP A 36 -8.26 12.29 -6.61
N LEU A 37 -8.26 10.99 -6.90
CA LEU A 37 -9.32 10.10 -6.45
C LEU A 37 -9.41 10.05 -4.93
N LEU A 38 -8.25 9.97 -4.26
CA LEU A 38 -8.20 9.96 -2.80
C LEU A 38 -8.62 11.30 -2.20
N ALA A 39 -8.26 12.41 -2.85
CA ALA A 39 -8.55 13.76 -2.36
C ALA A 39 -10.05 14.05 -2.32
N VAL A 40 -10.83 13.49 -3.25
CA VAL A 40 -12.27 13.70 -3.32
C VAL A 40 -13.09 12.58 -2.69
N CYS A 41 -12.44 11.65 -2.00
CA CYS A 41 -13.11 10.52 -1.36
C CYS A 41 -13.96 11.01 -0.18
N ASP A 42 -15.27 10.76 -0.25
CA ASP A 42 -16.22 11.12 0.81
C ASP A 42 -16.30 10.06 1.91
N GLY A 43 -15.89 8.85 1.63
CA GLY A 43 -15.90 7.76 2.58
C GLY A 43 -14.53 7.56 3.21
N ARG A 44 -14.17 6.29 3.39
CA ARG A 44 -12.87 5.90 3.95
C ARG A 44 -11.97 5.36 2.86
N VAL A 45 -10.67 5.40 3.12
CA VAL A 45 -9.69 4.69 2.30
C VAL A 45 -9.56 3.28 2.89
N ILE A 46 -9.79 2.28 2.08
CA ILE A 46 -9.66 0.88 2.48
C ILE A 46 -8.36 0.36 1.87
N VAL A 47 -7.44 -0.06 2.71
CA VAL A 47 -6.13 -0.56 2.25
C VAL A 47 -6.08 -2.06 2.48
N ALA A 48 -5.68 -2.81 1.48
CA ALA A 48 -5.57 -4.27 1.59
C ALA A 48 -4.28 -4.78 0.96
N GLY A 49 -3.75 -5.85 1.52
CA GLY A 49 -2.57 -6.53 1.02
C GLY A 49 -2.30 -7.78 1.84
N VAL A 50 -1.53 -8.71 1.29
CA VAL A 50 -1.20 -9.99 1.94
C VAL A 50 0.30 -10.04 2.22
N GLY A 51 0.68 -10.69 3.31
CA GLY A 51 2.09 -10.87 3.68
C GLY A 51 2.79 -9.54 3.92
N LYS A 52 3.93 -9.33 3.31
CA LYS A 52 4.69 -8.08 3.45
C LYS A 52 3.95 -6.88 2.89
N SER A 53 3.21 -7.06 1.79
CA SER A 53 2.35 -6.01 1.25
C SER A 53 1.27 -5.61 2.26
N GLY A 54 0.75 -6.58 3.03
CA GLY A 54 -0.20 -6.30 4.10
C GLY A 54 0.41 -5.45 5.22
N LEU A 55 1.66 -5.72 5.59
CA LEU A 55 2.36 -4.92 6.61
C LEU A 55 2.55 -3.47 6.14
N VAL A 56 2.94 -3.28 4.88
CA VAL A 56 3.05 -1.95 4.29
C VAL A 56 1.68 -1.28 4.25
N GLY A 57 0.64 -2.01 3.88
CA GLY A 57 -0.74 -1.51 3.84
C GLY A 57 -1.21 -1.02 5.20
N ARG A 58 -0.91 -1.76 6.28
CA ARG A 58 -1.25 -1.34 7.64
C ARG A 58 -0.57 -0.03 8.00
N LYS A 59 0.69 0.13 7.61
CA LYS A 59 1.43 1.37 7.83
C LYS A 59 0.80 2.54 7.06
N ILE A 60 0.42 2.30 5.82
CA ILE A 60 -0.24 3.32 4.99
C ILE A 60 -1.55 3.76 5.63
N ALA A 61 -2.39 2.81 6.04
CA ALA A 61 -3.67 3.13 6.69
C ALA A 61 -3.47 3.92 7.98
N ALA A 62 -2.48 3.54 8.80
CA ALA A 62 -2.17 4.25 10.03
C ALA A 62 -1.69 5.68 9.75
N THR A 63 -0.88 5.87 8.71
CA THR A 63 -0.38 7.19 8.32
C THR A 63 -1.52 8.09 7.83
N PHE A 64 -2.41 7.57 6.98
CA PHE A 64 -3.59 8.32 6.55
C PHE A 64 -4.42 8.77 7.75
N THR A 65 -4.72 7.85 8.66
CA THR A 65 -5.54 8.15 9.84
C THR A 65 -4.88 9.22 10.70
N SER A 66 -3.58 9.12 10.94
CA SER A 66 -2.87 10.09 11.77
C SER A 66 -2.74 11.47 11.13
N THR A 67 -2.89 11.56 9.82
CA THR A 67 -2.81 12.83 9.08
C THR A 67 -4.19 13.35 8.68
N GLY A 68 -5.27 12.77 9.19
CA GLY A 68 -6.62 13.30 9.03
C GLY A 68 -7.47 12.65 7.95
N THR A 69 -6.97 11.62 7.28
CA THR A 69 -7.76 10.88 6.28
C THR A 69 -8.24 9.55 6.88
N PRO A 70 -9.55 9.36 7.05
CA PRO A 70 -10.05 8.09 7.59
C PRO A 70 -9.65 6.92 6.71
N ALA A 71 -8.96 5.95 7.29
CA ALA A 71 -8.49 4.78 6.56
C ALA A 71 -8.54 3.54 7.45
N THR A 72 -8.77 2.40 6.83
CA THR A 72 -8.86 1.12 7.51
C THR A 72 -8.11 0.08 6.70
N PHE A 73 -7.35 -0.76 7.39
CA PHE A 73 -6.75 -1.92 6.73
C PHE A 73 -7.73 -3.08 6.74
N LEU A 74 -7.90 -3.75 5.59
CA LEU A 74 -8.74 -4.92 5.44
C LEU A 74 -7.88 -6.07 4.93
N HIS A 75 -7.79 -7.16 5.71
CA HIS A 75 -7.06 -8.34 5.25
C HIS A 75 -7.94 -9.10 4.24
N PRO A 76 -7.44 -9.40 3.03
CA PRO A 76 -8.25 -10.03 1.97
C PRO A 76 -8.88 -11.37 2.39
N VAL A 77 -8.17 -12.17 3.17
CA VAL A 77 -8.70 -13.45 3.66
C VAL A 77 -9.86 -13.22 4.64
N GLU A 78 -9.72 -12.24 5.53
CA GLU A 78 -10.79 -11.89 6.47
C GLU A 78 -12.02 -11.33 5.76
N SER A 79 -11.84 -10.68 4.61
CA SER A 79 -12.97 -10.17 3.83
C SER A 79 -13.85 -11.31 3.33
N LEU A 80 -13.29 -12.49 3.08
CA LEU A 80 -14.07 -13.68 2.70
C LEU A 80 -14.91 -14.21 3.86
N HIS A 81 -14.61 -13.78 5.08
CA HIS A 81 -15.33 -14.19 6.29
C HIS A 81 -16.31 -13.12 6.79
N GLY A 82 -16.63 -12.16 5.95
CA GLY A 82 -17.66 -11.16 6.24
C GLY A 82 -17.17 -9.73 6.41
N ASP A 83 -15.87 -9.50 6.59
CA ASP A 83 -15.34 -8.14 6.79
C ASP A 83 -15.53 -7.24 5.56
N LEU A 84 -15.79 -7.84 4.39
CA LEU A 84 -16.06 -7.08 3.17
C LEU A 84 -17.28 -6.16 3.33
N GLY A 85 -18.18 -6.48 4.24
CA GLY A 85 -19.36 -5.66 4.52
C GLY A 85 -19.05 -4.27 5.04
N ILE A 86 -17.81 -4.00 5.49
CA ILE A 86 -17.43 -2.66 5.94
C ILE A 86 -17.14 -1.71 4.78
N VAL A 87 -16.97 -2.24 3.56
CA VAL A 87 -16.66 -1.41 2.38
C VAL A 87 -17.96 -0.84 1.83
N GLY A 88 -18.05 0.49 1.80
CA GLY A 88 -19.22 1.19 1.29
C GLY A 88 -19.00 1.76 -0.11
N PRO A 89 -20.08 2.25 -0.76
CA PRO A 89 -19.99 2.77 -2.14
C PRO A 89 -19.21 4.07 -2.26
N SER A 90 -19.01 4.80 -1.16
CA SER A 90 -18.24 6.05 -1.16
C SER A 90 -16.76 5.84 -0.79
N ASP A 91 -16.38 4.61 -0.52
CA ASP A 91 -15.01 4.28 -0.11
C ASP A 91 -14.11 4.09 -1.33
N VAL A 92 -12.82 4.37 -1.15
CA VAL A 92 -11.79 4.13 -2.17
C VAL A 92 -10.86 3.03 -1.63
N ALA A 93 -10.56 2.07 -2.47
CA ALA A 93 -9.70 0.95 -2.09
C ALA A 93 -8.30 1.09 -2.69
N ILE A 94 -7.28 0.79 -1.88
CA ILE A 94 -5.89 0.66 -2.31
C ILE A 94 -5.50 -0.80 -2.11
N LEU A 95 -5.23 -1.50 -3.20
CA LEU A 95 -4.85 -2.90 -3.18
C LEU A 95 -3.37 -3.03 -3.50
N LEU A 96 -2.61 -3.59 -2.56
CA LEU A 96 -1.16 -3.74 -2.70
C LEU A 96 -0.82 -5.18 -3.05
N SER A 97 -0.13 -5.36 -4.16
CA SER A 97 0.33 -6.67 -4.62
C SER A 97 1.68 -6.52 -5.32
N LYS A 98 2.62 -7.36 -4.96
CA LYS A 98 3.95 -7.36 -5.58
C LYS A 98 3.87 -7.74 -7.06
N SER A 99 3.07 -8.76 -7.38
CA SER A 99 2.96 -9.30 -8.74
C SER A 99 1.79 -8.71 -9.53
N GLY A 100 0.81 -8.13 -8.84
CA GLY A 100 -0.46 -7.77 -9.44
C GLY A 100 -1.39 -8.96 -9.67
N GLU A 101 -0.98 -10.16 -9.26
CA GLU A 101 -1.69 -11.41 -9.52
C GLU A 101 -1.96 -12.22 -8.24
N THR A 102 -1.97 -11.56 -7.07
CA THR A 102 -2.22 -12.23 -5.81
C THR A 102 -3.68 -12.69 -5.73
N GLU A 103 -3.89 -14.00 -5.69
CA GLU A 103 -5.23 -14.60 -5.74
C GLU A 103 -6.13 -14.16 -4.59
N GLU A 104 -5.55 -13.97 -3.41
CA GLU A 104 -6.31 -13.56 -2.23
C GLU A 104 -6.95 -12.18 -2.38
N LEU A 105 -6.49 -11.38 -3.34
CA LEU A 105 -7.07 -10.06 -3.61
C LEU A 105 -8.22 -10.11 -4.62
N PHE A 106 -8.35 -11.19 -5.39
CA PHE A 106 -9.34 -11.28 -6.46
C PHE A 106 -10.77 -11.07 -5.98
N PRO A 107 -11.21 -11.61 -4.84
CA PRO A 107 -12.57 -11.37 -4.36
C PRO A 107 -12.90 -9.90 -4.13
N LEU A 108 -11.90 -9.07 -3.84
CA LEU A 108 -12.08 -7.64 -3.59
C LEU A 108 -12.31 -6.84 -4.88
N LEU A 109 -12.03 -7.45 -6.04
CA LEU A 109 -12.16 -6.79 -7.34
C LEU A 109 -13.55 -6.97 -7.96
N GLN A 110 -14.44 -7.73 -7.31
CA GLN A 110 -15.78 -8.03 -7.81
C GLN A 110 -16.85 -7.10 -7.26
#